data_3eb6934e07c5f57ada1bc8666dc70685
#
_entry.id   3eb6934e07c5f57ada1bc8666dc70685
#
_cell.length_a   1.000
_cell.length_b   1.000
_cell.length_c   1.000
_cell.angle_alpha   90.00
_cell.angle_beta   90.00
_cell.angle_gamma   90.00
#
_symmetry.space_group_name_H-M   'P 1'
#
loop_
_entity.id
_entity.type
_entity.pdbx_description
1 polymer ?
#
loop_
_entity_poly.entity_id
_entity_poly.type
_entity_poly.pdbx_seq_one_letter_code
_entity_poly.pdbx_strand_id
1 'polypeptide(L)'
;MPGSVFALMDAAKGRARAAGLGVIDLSIGSSDQPPPEAALEALREATRDPATYRYPLFSDTAPLREAAAAYLAGRFGVRVDVEREVLPLIGAQEGLAHLLLAVTDPGDTLLLPDPCYPPYLGAVAVAGLRVVTLPLLPERGFLPDLDAVPADVRPRVLLLNYPNNPTSAVADAAFFREAAAWCRARGTLLVHDHPYAELTFGAYRAPSALEAGLEGVVELHSLSKTHHMGGFRVGYAAGDAGALAALARVKGAVDFHPYLGIQKAAAVTLGLPDELGRAGARVFEARRDALVPALRDLGWEVALPQASMYAWARVPGLTDSVAFAVRAAETTGVAVSPGRAFGERGEGFVRFALVQPPEVLVEAARRLGTVSRDLPADLARQLA
;
A
#
# COMPACT_ATOMS: atom_id res chain seq x y z
N MET A 1 20.94 9.30 -7.28
CA MET A 1 19.57 9.04 -7.75
C MET A 1 19.07 10.32 -8.36
N PRO A 2 18.47 10.34 -9.57
CA PRO A 2 17.79 11.53 -10.07
C PRO A 2 16.75 11.93 -9.03
N GLY A 3 16.54 13.23 -8.84
CA GLY A 3 15.71 13.77 -7.76
C GLY A 3 14.35 13.06 -7.71
N SER A 4 14.03 12.49 -6.56
CA SER A 4 12.79 11.76 -6.35
C SER A 4 11.61 12.67 -6.72
N VAL A 5 10.61 12.16 -7.45
CA VAL A 5 9.37 12.89 -7.76
C VAL A 5 8.73 13.44 -6.47
N PHE A 6 8.88 12.73 -5.36
CA PHE A 6 8.45 13.21 -4.04
C PHE A 6 9.21 14.47 -3.59
N ALA A 7 10.51 14.59 -3.85
CA ALA A 7 11.29 15.79 -3.55
C ALA A 7 10.85 16.99 -4.41
N LEU A 8 10.52 16.76 -5.69
CA LEU A 8 9.94 17.78 -6.56
C LEU A 8 8.59 18.28 -6.03
N MET A 9 7.74 17.36 -5.58
CA MET A 9 6.44 17.71 -4.99
C MET A 9 6.59 18.47 -3.68
N ASP A 10 7.55 18.09 -2.83
CA ASP A 10 7.82 18.85 -1.58
C ASP A 10 8.33 20.26 -1.87
N ALA A 11 9.19 20.41 -2.86
CA ALA A 11 9.65 21.72 -3.31
C ALA A 11 8.48 22.57 -3.88
N ALA A 12 7.58 21.99 -4.69
CA ALA A 12 6.39 22.68 -5.22
C ALA A 12 5.44 23.13 -4.11
N LYS A 13 5.18 22.27 -3.11
CA LYS A 13 4.42 22.63 -1.90
C LYS A 13 5.07 23.78 -1.13
N GLY A 14 6.41 23.76 -1.04
CA GLY A 14 7.18 24.85 -0.43
C GLY A 14 6.97 26.20 -1.15
N ARG A 15 7.05 26.20 -2.49
CA ARG A 15 6.79 27.40 -3.30
C ARG A 15 5.35 27.91 -3.17
N ALA A 16 4.37 27.01 -3.17
CA ALA A 16 2.97 27.36 -2.95
C ALA A 16 2.77 28.10 -1.60
N ARG A 17 3.33 27.56 -0.52
CA ARG A 17 3.28 28.19 0.81
C ARG A 17 3.97 29.55 0.83
N ALA A 18 5.14 29.67 0.19
CA ALA A 18 5.86 30.94 0.07
C ALA A 18 5.08 32.01 -0.72
N ALA A 19 4.25 31.58 -1.67
CA ALA A 19 3.32 32.44 -2.42
C ALA A 19 2.02 32.77 -1.65
N GLY A 20 1.87 32.33 -0.40
CA GLY A 20 0.69 32.56 0.43
C GLY A 20 -0.51 31.66 0.12
N LEU A 21 -0.34 30.59 -0.67
CA LEU A 21 -1.41 29.66 -0.98
C LEU A 21 -1.63 28.68 0.18
N GLY A 22 -2.89 28.47 0.55
CA GLY A 22 -3.29 27.37 1.44
C GLY A 22 -3.10 26.04 0.75
N VAL A 23 -2.16 25.20 1.24
CA VAL A 23 -1.84 23.91 0.63
C VAL A 23 -2.80 22.83 1.11
N ILE A 24 -3.50 22.19 0.16
CA ILE A 24 -4.27 20.96 0.35
C ILE A 24 -3.39 19.80 -0.14
N ASP A 25 -2.83 19.01 0.78
CA ASP A 25 -1.93 17.90 0.43
C ASP A 25 -2.71 16.59 0.33
N LEU A 26 -2.88 16.09 -0.90
CA LEU A 26 -3.49 14.81 -1.26
C LEU A 26 -2.46 13.85 -1.89
N SER A 27 -1.16 14.19 -1.80
CA SER A 27 -0.07 13.40 -2.39
C SER A 27 0.41 12.26 -1.49
N ILE A 28 0.20 12.35 -0.16
CA ILE A 28 0.72 11.39 0.80
C ILE A 28 -0.42 10.57 1.40
N GLY A 29 -0.35 9.24 1.23
CA GLY A 29 -1.30 8.30 1.81
C GLY A 29 -0.97 7.98 3.28
N SER A 30 -1.09 8.97 4.16
CA SER A 30 -0.99 8.79 5.61
C SER A 30 -2.35 9.06 6.23
N SER A 31 -2.88 8.11 7.00
CA SER A 31 -4.15 8.33 7.68
C SER A 31 -4.05 9.51 8.65
N ASP A 32 -5.09 10.33 8.64
CA ASP A 32 -5.30 11.45 9.58
C ASP A 32 -6.13 11.02 10.80
N GLN A 33 -6.62 9.78 10.80
CA GLN A 33 -7.41 9.24 11.91
C GLN A 33 -6.48 8.75 13.02
N PRO A 34 -6.88 8.88 14.30
CA PRO A 34 -6.12 8.34 15.41
C PRO A 34 -6.19 6.80 15.46
N PRO A 35 -5.19 6.15 16.03
CA PRO A 35 -5.28 4.73 16.39
C PRO A 35 -6.45 4.48 17.35
N PRO A 36 -6.97 3.24 17.46
CA PRO A 36 -7.98 2.89 18.46
C PRO A 36 -7.50 3.23 19.87
N GLU A 37 -8.39 3.81 20.70
CA GLU A 37 -8.01 4.21 22.08
C GLU A 37 -7.53 3.01 22.91
N ALA A 38 -8.12 1.82 22.71
CA ALA A 38 -7.66 0.60 23.38
C ALA A 38 -6.18 0.26 23.06
N ALA A 39 -5.72 0.54 21.83
CA ALA A 39 -4.32 0.38 21.45
C ALA A 39 -3.41 1.38 22.16
N LEU A 40 -3.87 2.64 22.26
CA LEU A 40 -3.12 3.70 22.96
C LEU A 40 -3.01 3.39 24.46
N GLU A 41 -4.07 2.90 25.10
CA GLU A 41 -4.05 2.53 26.50
C GLU A 41 -3.13 1.34 26.75
N ALA A 42 -3.22 0.29 25.93
CA ALA A 42 -2.32 -0.86 26.01
C ALA A 42 -0.84 -0.42 25.89
N LEU A 43 -0.53 0.58 25.04
CA LEU A 43 0.81 1.13 24.94
C LEU A 43 1.22 1.92 26.20
N ARG A 44 0.31 2.74 26.76
CA ARG A 44 0.57 3.48 28.02
C ARG A 44 0.86 2.52 29.19
N GLU A 45 0.11 1.44 29.29
CA GLU A 45 0.33 0.40 30.29
C GLU A 45 1.68 -0.31 30.06
N ALA A 46 1.97 -0.68 28.80
CA ALA A 46 3.21 -1.34 28.44
C ALA A 46 4.43 -0.48 28.77
N THR A 47 4.36 0.85 28.64
CA THR A 47 5.48 1.74 29.00
C THR A 47 5.75 1.80 30.50
N ARG A 48 4.87 1.26 31.34
CA ARG A 48 5.07 1.14 32.80
C ARG A 48 5.58 -0.25 33.20
N ASP A 49 5.54 -1.21 32.30
CA ASP A 49 5.98 -2.59 32.54
C ASP A 49 7.46 -2.77 32.16
N PRO A 50 8.38 -2.93 33.14
CA PRO A 50 9.80 -3.12 32.85
C PRO A 50 10.10 -4.34 31.98
N ALA A 51 9.21 -5.33 31.93
CA ALA A 51 9.37 -6.50 31.08
C ALA A 51 9.37 -6.17 29.58
N THR A 52 8.80 -5.01 29.20
CA THR A 52 8.78 -4.57 27.80
C THR A 52 10.08 -3.89 27.34
N TYR A 53 11.01 -3.55 28.22
CA TYR A 53 12.25 -2.83 27.89
C TYR A 53 13.37 -3.73 27.38
N ARG A 54 13.19 -5.03 27.46
CA ARG A 54 14.17 -6.02 26.99
C ARG A 54 14.19 -6.09 25.47
N TYR A 55 15.27 -6.67 24.92
CA TYR A 55 15.27 -7.05 23.51
C TYR A 55 14.08 -7.95 23.20
N PRO A 56 13.30 -7.64 22.15
CA PRO A 56 12.14 -8.45 21.79
C PRO A 56 12.61 -9.72 21.07
N LEU A 57 12.87 -10.78 21.83
CA LEU A 57 13.22 -12.09 21.27
C LEU A 57 11.98 -12.74 20.64
N PHE A 58 12.17 -13.75 19.81
CA PHE A 58 11.06 -14.41 19.13
C PHE A 58 10.01 -14.97 20.10
N SER A 59 10.43 -15.57 21.21
CA SER A 59 9.51 -16.05 22.25
C SER A 59 8.62 -14.96 22.85
N ASP A 60 9.13 -13.73 22.93
CA ASP A 60 8.39 -12.62 23.53
C ASP A 60 7.33 -12.03 22.57
N THR A 61 7.35 -12.43 21.29
CA THR A 61 6.41 -11.99 20.27
C THR A 61 5.11 -12.78 20.22
N ALA A 62 4.98 -13.85 21.02
CA ALA A 62 3.83 -14.75 21.01
C ALA A 62 2.48 -14.03 21.09
N PRO A 63 2.26 -13.00 21.95
CA PRO A 63 0.96 -12.34 22.02
C PRO A 63 0.52 -11.69 20.68
N LEU A 64 1.46 -11.10 19.92
CA LEU A 64 1.13 -10.53 18.61
C LEU A 64 0.91 -11.63 17.58
N ARG A 65 1.71 -12.70 17.59
CA ARG A 65 1.55 -13.83 16.66
C ARG A 65 0.21 -14.55 16.87
N GLU A 66 -0.18 -14.79 18.12
CA GLU A 66 -1.47 -15.38 18.50
C GLU A 66 -2.65 -14.48 18.06
N ALA A 67 -2.57 -13.17 18.29
CA ALA A 67 -3.59 -12.23 17.85
C ALA A 67 -3.69 -12.17 16.32
N ALA A 68 -2.57 -12.21 15.60
CA ALA A 68 -2.56 -12.26 14.14
C ALA A 68 -3.17 -13.56 13.61
N ALA A 69 -2.84 -14.71 14.21
CA ALA A 69 -3.44 -15.98 13.84
C ALA A 69 -4.95 -16.03 14.10
N ALA A 70 -5.40 -15.47 15.23
CA ALA A 70 -6.83 -15.36 15.54
C ALA A 70 -7.55 -14.43 14.55
N TYR A 71 -6.95 -13.30 14.19
CA TYR A 71 -7.47 -12.40 13.17
C TYR A 71 -7.59 -13.08 11.80
N LEU A 72 -6.56 -13.78 11.34
CA LEU A 72 -6.56 -14.52 10.07
C LEU A 72 -7.67 -15.59 10.05
N ALA A 73 -7.82 -16.32 11.14
CA ALA A 73 -8.85 -17.35 11.27
C ALA A 73 -10.26 -16.74 11.26
N GLY A 74 -10.49 -15.67 12.02
CA GLY A 74 -11.79 -15.01 12.10
C GLY A 74 -12.18 -14.27 10.83
N ARG A 75 -11.22 -13.59 10.22
CA ARG A 75 -11.47 -12.68 9.09
C ARG A 75 -11.48 -13.40 7.74
N PHE A 76 -10.59 -14.36 7.53
CA PHE A 76 -10.37 -15.05 6.25
C PHE A 76 -10.59 -16.56 6.30
N GLY A 77 -10.87 -17.11 7.49
CA GLY A 77 -10.97 -18.56 7.66
C GLY A 77 -9.62 -19.30 7.54
N VAL A 78 -8.51 -18.58 7.52
CA VAL A 78 -7.16 -19.10 7.34
C VAL A 78 -6.56 -19.46 8.69
N ARG A 79 -6.17 -20.73 8.86
CA ARG A 79 -5.48 -21.20 10.06
C ARG A 79 -3.99 -21.31 9.80
N VAL A 80 -3.19 -20.76 10.69
CA VAL A 80 -1.72 -20.72 10.62
C VAL A 80 -1.11 -21.31 11.90
N ASP A 81 0.05 -21.90 11.76
CA ASP A 81 0.91 -22.28 12.89
C ASP A 81 1.57 -21.01 13.45
N VAL A 82 1.22 -20.66 14.69
CA VAL A 82 1.69 -19.44 15.36
C VAL A 82 3.22 -19.40 15.48
N GLU A 83 3.88 -20.54 15.58
CA GLU A 83 5.33 -20.62 15.76
C GLU A 83 6.11 -20.58 14.45
N ARG A 84 5.50 -20.98 13.34
CA ARG A 84 6.21 -21.20 12.08
C ARG A 84 5.70 -20.34 10.92
N GLU A 85 4.44 -19.93 10.98
CA GLU A 85 3.72 -19.33 9.84
C GLU A 85 3.24 -17.91 10.13
N VAL A 86 3.72 -17.29 11.22
CA VAL A 86 3.49 -15.87 11.56
C VAL A 86 4.77 -15.24 12.10
N LEU A 87 5.12 -14.05 11.60
CA LEU A 87 6.30 -13.31 12.03
C LEU A 87 6.00 -11.81 12.17
N PRO A 88 6.21 -11.18 13.35
CA PRO A 88 6.10 -9.73 13.53
C PRO A 88 7.12 -8.94 12.72
N LEU A 89 6.68 -7.78 12.19
CA LEU A 89 7.45 -6.90 11.33
C LEU A 89 7.50 -5.47 11.90
N ILE A 90 8.58 -4.75 11.63
CA ILE A 90 8.67 -3.30 11.86
C ILE A 90 7.96 -2.55 10.71
N GLY A 91 6.72 -2.95 10.46
CA GLY A 91 5.88 -2.56 9.31
C GLY A 91 6.13 -3.43 8.08
N ALA A 92 5.11 -3.54 7.21
CA ALA A 92 5.15 -4.40 6.03
C ALA A 92 6.27 -4.02 5.03
N GLN A 93 6.63 -2.73 4.94
CA GLN A 93 7.68 -2.29 4.02
C GLN A 93 9.07 -2.81 4.41
N GLU A 94 9.40 -2.81 5.70
CA GLU A 94 10.63 -3.44 6.21
C GLU A 94 10.59 -4.94 5.95
N GLY A 95 9.45 -5.58 6.29
CA GLY A 95 9.26 -7.01 6.08
C GLY A 95 9.45 -7.41 4.63
N LEU A 96 8.94 -6.64 3.67
CA LEU A 96 9.14 -6.90 2.25
C LEU A 96 10.62 -6.84 1.85
N ALA A 97 11.33 -5.78 2.27
CA ALA A 97 12.74 -5.61 1.92
C ALA A 97 13.58 -6.78 2.46
N HIS A 98 13.37 -7.16 3.72
CA HIS A 98 14.07 -8.29 4.34
C HIS A 98 13.63 -9.66 3.78
N LEU A 99 12.35 -9.80 3.41
CA LEU A 99 11.88 -11.03 2.76
C LEU A 99 12.58 -11.24 1.42
N LEU A 100 12.69 -10.20 0.58
CA LEU A 100 13.41 -10.29 -0.68
C LEU A 100 14.87 -10.68 -0.48
N LEU A 101 15.58 -10.05 0.47
CA LEU A 101 16.94 -10.44 0.84
C LEU A 101 17.05 -11.89 1.34
N ALA A 102 16.00 -12.41 1.97
CA ALA A 102 16.00 -13.75 2.56
C ALA A 102 15.75 -14.87 1.57
N VAL A 103 14.97 -14.61 0.50
CA VAL A 103 14.45 -15.65 -0.40
C VAL A 103 14.97 -15.55 -1.83
N THR A 104 15.82 -14.56 -2.13
CA THR A 104 16.37 -14.35 -3.46
C THR A 104 17.88 -14.12 -3.42
N ASP A 105 18.53 -14.34 -4.56
CA ASP A 105 19.92 -13.97 -4.80
C ASP A 105 20.02 -12.76 -5.75
N PRO A 106 21.10 -11.94 -5.66
CA PRO A 106 21.32 -10.86 -6.61
C PRO A 106 21.28 -11.36 -8.06
N GLY A 107 20.50 -10.68 -8.90
CA GLY A 107 20.28 -11.06 -10.30
C GLY A 107 19.05 -11.95 -10.51
N ASP A 108 18.40 -12.44 -9.47
CA ASP A 108 17.10 -13.12 -9.59
C ASP A 108 16.04 -12.19 -10.17
N THR A 109 15.02 -12.77 -10.79
CA THR A 109 13.92 -12.03 -11.41
C THR A 109 12.72 -11.94 -10.47
N LEU A 110 12.21 -10.71 -10.32
CA LEU A 110 10.96 -10.43 -9.65
C LEU A 110 9.94 -9.91 -10.67
N LEU A 111 8.72 -10.45 -10.65
CA LEU A 111 7.58 -9.90 -11.37
C LEU A 111 6.93 -8.81 -10.53
N LEU A 112 6.77 -7.62 -11.11
CA LEU A 112 6.20 -6.46 -10.46
C LEU A 112 5.14 -5.80 -11.35
N PRO A 113 3.91 -5.58 -10.84
CA PRO A 113 2.92 -4.77 -11.55
C PRO A 113 3.41 -3.35 -11.87
N ASP A 114 2.96 -2.78 -12.98
CA ASP A 114 3.17 -1.39 -13.38
C ASP A 114 1.80 -0.79 -13.80
N PRO A 115 1.28 0.22 -13.07
CA PRO A 115 1.88 0.96 -11.96
C PRO A 115 1.90 0.18 -10.64
N CYS A 116 2.82 0.56 -9.73
CA CYS A 116 2.97 -0.04 -8.41
C CYS A 116 3.37 0.99 -7.34
N TYR A 117 3.34 0.58 -6.09
CA TYR A 117 3.84 1.40 -4.97
C TYR A 117 5.36 1.62 -5.08
N PRO A 118 5.84 2.89 -5.22
CA PRO A 118 7.24 3.16 -5.56
C PRO A 118 8.30 2.56 -4.63
N PRO A 119 8.10 2.42 -3.31
CA PRO A 119 9.05 1.77 -2.43
C PRO A 119 9.36 0.31 -2.74
N TYR A 120 8.54 -0.40 -3.53
CA TYR A 120 8.88 -1.75 -4.00
C TYR A 120 10.16 -1.76 -4.82
N LEU A 121 10.33 -0.75 -5.69
CA LEU A 121 11.56 -0.61 -6.49
C LEU A 121 12.80 -0.38 -5.62
N GLY A 122 12.61 0.28 -4.46
CA GLY A 122 13.68 0.43 -3.46
C GLY A 122 14.08 -0.91 -2.84
N ALA A 123 13.11 -1.72 -2.42
CA ALA A 123 13.36 -3.06 -1.87
C ALA A 123 14.02 -3.99 -2.89
N VAL A 124 13.54 -3.95 -4.15
CA VAL A 124 14.13 -4.68 -5.27
C VAL A 124 15.60 -4.28 -5.51
N ALA A 125 15.89 -2.97 -5.50
CA ALA A 125 17.26 -2.47 -5.68
C ALA A 125 18.19 -2.89 -4.55
N VAL A 126 17.71 -2.88 -3.29
CA VAL A 126 18.48 -3.36 -2.12
C VAL A 126 18.80 -4.85 -2.23
N ALA A 127 17.88 -5.65 -2.74
CA ALA A 127 18.11 -7.09 -2.96
C ALA A 127 18.86 -7.40 -4.27
N GLY A 128 19.16 -6.40 -5.10
CA GLY A 128 19.91 -6.58 -6.35
C GLY A 128 19.14 -7.34 -7.43
N LEU A 129 17.80 -7.29 -7.43
CA LEU A 129 16.95 -8.07 -8.32
C LEU A 129 16.74 -7.40 -9.68
N ARG A 130 16.43 -8.20 -10.68
CA ARG A 130 15.91 -7.75 -11.98
C ARG A 130 14.39 -7.72 -11.94
N VAL A 131 13.80 -6.65 -12.47
CA VAL A 131 12.36 -6.50 -12.58
C VAL A 131 11.90 -6.88 -13.98
N VAL A 132 10.87 -7.73 -14.05
CA VAL A 132 10.01 -7.87 -15.22
C VAL A 132 8.65 -7.29 -14.86
N THR A 133 8.24 -6.26 -15.57
CA THR A 133 7.00 -5.53 -15.28
C THR A 133 5.79 -6.24 -15.87
N LEU A 134 4.69 -6.25 -15.11
CA LEU A 134 3.38 -6.73 -15.53
C LEU A 134 2.47 -5.53 -15.72
N PRO A 135 2.07 -5.18 -16.96
CA PRO A 135 1.21 -4.03 -17.20
C PRO A 135 -0.14 -4.19 -16.50
N LEU A 136 -0.53 -3.19 -15.71
CA LEU A 136 -1.89 -3.07 -15.17
C LEU A 136 -2.70 -2.14 -16.06
N LEU A 137 -3.62 -2.69 -16.81
CA LEU A 137 -4.40 -1.98 -17.83
C LEU A 137 -5.84 -1.71 -17.35
N PRO A 138 -6.40 -0.52 -17.60
CA PRO A 138 -7.78 -0.19 -17.22
C PRO A 138 -8.80 -1.18 -17.75
N GLU A 139 -8.66 -1.62 -19.02
CA GLU A 139 -9.55 -2.57 -19.68
C GLU A 139 -9.52 -3.98 -19.08
N ARG A 140 -8.53 -4.28 -18.25
CA ARG A 140 -8.41 -5.52 -17.46
C ARG A 140 -8.68 -5.29 -15.96
N GLY A 141 -9.28 -4.15 -15.60
CA GLY A 141 -9.53 -3.79 -14.20
C GLY A 141 -8.26 -3.63 -13.37
N PHE A 142 -7.13 -3.32 -13.99
CA PHE A 142 -5.80 -3.24 -13.37
C PHE A 142 -5.36 -4.55 -12.70
N LEU A 143 -5.77 -5.70 -13.22
CA LEU A 143 -5.22 -7.02 -12.85
C LEU A 143 -4.13 -7.43 -13.86
N PRO A 144 -3.00 -8.01 -13.43
CA PRO A 144 -1.96 -8.46 -14.33
C PRO A 144 -2.38 -9.70 -15.10
N ASP A 145 -1.89 -9.80 -16.34
CA ASP A 145 -1.99 -10.98 -17.17
C ASP A 145 -0.79 -11.90 -16.93
N LEU A 146 -0.98 -12.95 -16.15
CA LEU A 146 0.09 -13.89 -15.84
C LEU A 146 0.40 -14.83 -17.03
N ASP A 147 -0.55 -15.03 -17.93
CA ASP A 147 -0.34 -15.85 -19.12
C ASP A 147 0.51 -15.13 -20.18
N ALA A 148 0.59 -13.78 -20.10
CA ALA A 148 1.46 -12.98 -20.93
C ALA A 148 2.95 -13.02 -20.51
N VAL A 149 3.28 -13.62 -19.37
CA VAL A 149 4.68 -13.78 -18.94
C VAL A 149 5.38 -14.77 -19.86
N PRO A 150 6.49 -14.37 -20.53
CA PRO A 150 7.21 -15.26 -21.44
C PRO A 150 7.62 -16.58 -20.76
N ALA A 151 7.51 -17.68 -21.50
CA ALA A 151 7.74 -19.02 -20.97
C ALA A 151 9.20 -19.28 -20.52
N ASP A 152 10.16 -18.50 -20.99
CA ASP A 152 11.58 -18.55 -20.61
C ASP A 152 11.90 -17.72 -19.36
N VAL A 153 11.00 -16.84 -18.93
CA VAL A 153 11.15 -16.08 -17.67
C VAL A 153 10.95 -17.01 -16.48
N ARG A 154 11.92 -17.00 -15.58
CA ARG A 154 11.93 -17.79 -14.34
C ARG A 154 11.91 -16.83 -13.15
N PRO A 155 10.75 -16.32 -12.74
CA PRO A 155 10.68 -15.39 -11.61
C PRO A 155 10.86 -16.14 -10.30
N ARG A 156 11.64 -15.58 -9.40
CA ARG A 156 11.77 -16.05 -8.03
C ARG A 156 10.59 -15.59 -7.16
N VAL A 157 10.09 -14.38 -7.44
CA VAL A 157 9.00 -13.76 -6.69
C VAL A 157 8.00 -13.12 -7.65
N LEU A 158 6.71 -13.27 -7.37
CA LEU A 158 5.62 -12.44 -7.89
C LEU A 158 5.11 -11.58 -6.73
N LEU A 159 5.26 -10.25 -6.83
CA LEU A 159 4.76 -9.30 -5.83
C LEU A 159 3.43 -8.70 -6.29
N LEU A 160 2.37 -8.89 -5.51
CA LEU A 160 1.04 -8.34 -5.73
C LEU A 160 0.62 -7.43 -4.58
N ASN A 161 -0.27 -6.47 -4.86
CA ASN A 161 -0.87 -5.60 -3.87
C ASN A 161 -2.34 -5.32 -4.26
N TYR A 162 -3.29 -5.92 -3.55
CA TYR A 162 -4.74 -5.71 -3.73
C TYR A 162 -5.46 -5.71 -2.38
N PRO A 163 -6.28 -4.69 -2.06
CA PRO A 163 -6.57 -3.51 -2.87
C PRO A 163 -5.31 -2.73 -3.25
N ASN A 164 -5.26 -2.23 -4.49
CA ASN A 164 -4.01 -1.76 -5.09
C ASN A 164 -3.69 -0.29 -4.79
N ASN A 165 -2.44 0.00 -4.57
CA ASN A 165 -1.86 1.33 -4.61
C ASN A 165 -0.96 1.44 -5.87
N PRO A 166 -1.28 2.30 -6.88
CA PRO A 166 -2.13 3.49 -6.75
C PRO A 166 -3.58 3.35 -7.25
N THR A 167 -3.94 2.29 -7.97
CA THR A 167 -5.14 2.24 -8.81
C THR A 167 -6.45 2.06 -8.05
N SER A 168 -6.38 1.67 -6.77
CA SER A 168 -7.53 1.24 -5.95
C SER A 168 -8.30 0.05 -6.52
N ALA A 169 -7.73 -0.63 -7.51
CA ALA A 169 -8.28 -1.86 -8.04
C ALA A 169 -8.35 -2.94 -6.97
N VAL A 170 -9.32 -3.81 -7.13
CA VAL A 170 -9.56 -4.93 -6.22
C VAL A 170 -9.43 -6.25 -6.96
N ALA A 171 -9.07 -7.30 -6.23
CA ALA A 171 -9.04 -8.67 -6.73
C ALA A 171 -10.03 -9.53 -5.93
N ASP A 172 -10.48 -10.60 -6.51
CA ASP A 172 -11.30 -11.60 -5.84
C ASP A 172 -10.47 -12.84 -5.41
N ALA A 173 -11.08 -13.75 -4.67
CA ALA A 173 -10.41 -14.97 -4.23
C ALA A 173 -10.06 -15.92 -5.40
N ALA A 174 -10.77 -15.83 -6.53
CA ALA A 174 -10.45 -16.64 -7.71
C ALA A 174 -9.12 -16.20 -8.31
N PHE A 175 -8.90 -14.90 -8.46
CA PHE A 175 -7.65 -14.35 -8.93
C PHE A 175 -6.45 -14.83 -8.08
N PHE A 176 -6.56 -14.80 -6.73
CA PHE A 176 -5.47 -15.27 -5.89
C PHE A 176 -5.23 -16.78 -5.99
N ARG A 177 -6.29 -17.59 -6.17
CA ARG A 177 -6.13 -19.03 -6.42
C ARG A 177 -5.38 -19.30 -7.73
N GLU A 178 -5.73 -18.57 -8.80
CA GLU A 178 -5.05 -18.66 -10.09
C GLU A 178 -3.59 -18.20 -9.99
N ALA A 179 -3.32 -17.06 -9.36
CA ALA A 179 -1.97 -16.55 -9.15
C ALA A 179 -1.11 -17.51 -8.33
N ALA A 180 -1.64 -18.07 -7.25
CA ALA A 180 -0.93 -19.05 -6.42
C ALA A 180 -0.66 -20.35 -7.20
N ALA A 181 -1.61 -20.83 -7.99
CA ALA A 181 -1.42 -22.02 -8.84
C ALA A 181 -0.35 -21.76 -9.91
N TRP A 182 -0.40 -20.59 -10.56
CA TRP A 182 0.59 -20.17 -11.54
C TRP A 182 2.00 -20.09 -10.93
N CYS A 183 2.13 -19.56 -9.72
CA CYS A 183 3.39 -19.46 -8.98
C CYS A 183 3.93 -20.87 -8.59
N ARG A 184 3.08 -21.71 -8.03
CA ARG A 184 3.48 -23.10 -7.65
C ARG A 184 4.00 -23.90 -8.86
N ALA A 185 3.34 -23.78 -10.01
CA ALA A 185 3.77 -24.46 -11.23
C ALA A 185 5.17 -24.03 -11.72
N ARG A 186 5.67 -22.87 -11.25
CA ARG A 186 6.96 -22.27 -11.65
C ARG A 186 8.00 -22.22 -10.54
N GLY A 187 7.69 -22.68 -9.33
CA GLY A 187 8.56 -22.53 -8.16
C GLY A 187 8.78 -21.06 -7.76
N THR A 188 7.78 -20.21 -8.05
CA THR A 188 7.77 -18.77 -7.73
C THR A 188 7.09 -18.55 -6.39
N LEU A 189 7.66 -17.72 -5.52
CA LEU A 189 7.00 -17.29 -4.29
C LEU A 189 5.99 -16.19 -4.63
N LEU A 190 4.72 -16.38 -4.26
CA LEU A 190 3.71 -15.33 -4.29
C LEU A 190 3.83 -14.48 -3.02
N VAL A 191 4.11 -13.20 -3.17
CA VAL A 191 4.11 -12.23 -2.08
C VAL A 191 2.95 -11.26 -2.29
N HIS A 192 2.04 -11.19 -1.33
CA HIS A 192 0.92 -10.27 -1.35
C HIS A 192 1.09 -9.20 -0.26
N ASP A 193 1.30 -7.95 -0.65
CA ASP A 193 1.26 -6.81 0.28
C ASP A 193 -0.19 -6.37 0.48
N HIS A 194 -0.72 -6.56 1.71
CA HIS A 194 -2.15 -6.45 2.04
C HIS A 194 -2.45 -5.40 3.13
N PRO A 195 -1.99 -4.14 2.99
CA PRO A 195 -2.18 -3.12 4.03
C PRO A 195 -3.60 -2.54 4.06
N TYR A 196 -4.44 -2.82 3.05
CA TYR A 196 -5.78 -2.23 2.92
C TYR A 196 -6.90 -3.24 3.17
N ALA A 197 -6.62 -4.35 3.85
CA ALA A 197 -7.55 -5.45 4.08
C ALA A 197 -8.92 -5.02 4.61
N GLU A 198 -8.96 -4.05 5.53
CA GLU A 198 -10.19 -3.54 6.14
C GLU A 198 -10.69 -2.21 5.56
N LEU A 199 -9.90 -1.56 4.70
CA LEU A 199 -10.34 -0.35 4.01
C LEU A 199 -11.15 -0.72 2.76
N THR A 200 -12.30 -1.37 2.98
CA THR A 200 -13.23 -1.84 1.95
C THR A 200 -14.58 -1.14 2.09
N PHE A 201 -15.26 -0.90 0.98
CA PHE A 201 -16.46 -0.10 0.90
C PHE A 201 -17.66 -0.93 0.41
N GLY A 202 -18.84 -0.55 0.86
CA GLY A 202 -20.06 -1.27 0.50
C GLY A 202 -20.03 -2.76 0.87
N ALA A 203 -20.37 -3.61 -0.09
CA ALA A 203 -20.41 -5.07 0.09
C ALA A 203 -19.07 -5.77 -0.19
N TYR A 204 -18.08 -5.07 -0.79
CA TYR A 204 -16.79 -5.69 -1.09
C TYR A 204 -16.02 -6.03 0.20
N ARG A 205 -15.40 -7.18 0.20
CA ARG A 205 -14.48 -7.65 1.25
C ARG A 205 -13.23 -8.17 0.57
N ALA A 206 -12.09 -7.58 0.92
CA ALA A 206 -10.82 -8.01 0.37
C ALA A 206 -10.49 -9.45 0.82
N PRO A 207 -10.21 -10.35 -0.12
CA PRO A 207 -9.76 -11.70 0.22
C PRO A 207 -8.28 -11.71 0.61
N SER A 208 -7.87 -12.74 1.33
CA SER A 208 -6.46 -13.03 1.58
C SER A 208 -5.89 -13.97 0.50
N ALA A 209 -4.66 -13.73 0.06
CA ALA A 209 -3.96 -14.66 -0.81
C ALA A 209 -3.72 -16.02 -0.12
N LEU A 210 -3.68 -16.05 1.21
CA LEU A 210 -3.52 -17.27 2.00
C LEU A 210 -4.72 -18.22 1.93
N GLU A 211 -5.89 -17.73 1.47
CA GLU A 211 -7.05 -18.61 1.17
C GLU A 211 -6.76 -19.60 0.02
N ALA A 212 -5.73 -19.32 -0.79
CA ALA A 212 -5.24 -20.21 -1.83
C ALA A 212 -4.26 -21.30 -1.33
N GLY A 213 -3.93 -21.28 -0.01
CA GLY A 213 -2.97 -22.14 0.66
C GLY A 213 -1.72 -21.39 1.09
N LEU A 214 -1.01 -21.93 2.09
CA LEU A 214 0.16 -21.29 2.70
C LEU A 214 1.45 -21.59 1.94
N GLU A 215 1.59 -22.79 1.36
CA GLU A 215 2.79 -23.20 0.64
C GLU A 215 3.06 -22.33 -0.58
N GLY A 216 4.25 -21.72 -0.62
CA GLY A 216 4.65 -20.81 -1.67
C GLY A 216 3.93 -19.46 -1.67
N VAL A 217 3.24 -19.10 -0.59
CA VAL A 217 2.54 -17.81 -0.43
C VAL A 217 2.98 -17.13 0.85
N VAL A 218 3.35 -15.84 0.77
CA VAL A 218 3.56 -14.95 1.93
C VAL A 218 2.69 -13.73 1.78
N GLU A 219 1.94 -13.41 2.83
CA GLU A 219 1.14 -12.20 2.90
C GLU A 219 1.69 -11.26 3.98
N LEU A 220 1.83 -9.98 3.61
CA LEU A 220 2.34 -8.93 4.49
C LEU A 220 1.18 -8.05 4.95
N HIS A 221 0.90 -8.07 6.24
CA HIS A 221 -0.13 -7.28 6.88
C HIS A 221 0.46 -6.05 7.57
N SER A 222 -0.26 -4.93 7.51
CA SER A 222 0.15 -3.68 8.13
C SER A 222 -0.99 -3.08 8.94
N LEU A 223 -0.71 -2.66 10.17
CA LEU A 223 -1.66 -1.89 10.97
C LEU A 223 -1.64 -0.39 10.63
N SER A 224 -0.74 0.02 9.72
CA SER A 224 -0.54 1.44 9.36
C SER A 224 -1.75 2.09 8.72
N LYS A 225 -2.53 1.35 7.92
CA LYS A 225 -3.65 1.89 7.13
C LYS A 225 -4.99 1.56 7.76
N THR A 226 -5.25 0.28 7.98
CA THR A 226 -6.51 -0.22 8.53
C THR A 226 -6.78 0.24 9.96
N HIS A 227 -5.72 0.39 10.76
CA HIS A 227 -5.84 0.72 12.19
C HIS A 227 -5.15 2.05 12.55
N HIS A 228 -4.79 2.85 11.53
CA HIS A 228 -4.21 4.19 11.71
C HIS A 228 -2.90 4.24 12.52
N MET A 229 -2.18 3.11 12.59
CA MET A 229 -0.94 2.96 13.38
C MET A 229 0.33 3.19 12.54
N GLY A 230 0.27 4.08 11.53
CA GLY A 230 1.39 4.30 10.60
C GLY A 230 2.71 4.66 11.27
N GLY A 231 2.68 5.52 12.29
CA GLY A 231 3.85 5.94 13.06
C GLY A 231 4.40 4.88 14.01
N PHE A 232 3.61 3.86 14.37
CA PHE A 232 4.02 2.79 15.28
C PHE A 232 4.95 1.76 14.64
N ARG A 233 5.01 1.74 13.29
CA ARG A 233 5.87 0.81 12.55
C ARG A 233 5.65 -0.65 12.96
N VAL A 234 4.42 -1.14 12.84
CA VAL A 234 4.06 -2.51 13.19
C VAL A 234 3.21 -3.17 12.10
N GLY A 235 3.49 -4.44 11.88
CA GLY A 235 2.79 -5.34 10.99
C GLY A 235 3.20 -6.77 11.27
N TYR A 236 2.79 -7.69 10.42
CA TYR A 236 3.23 -9.08 10.47
C TYR A 236 3.23 -9.70 9.06
N ALA A 237 4.05 -10.71 8.88
CA ALA A 237 3.99 -11.62 7.75
C ALA A 237 3.31 -12.91 8.17
N ALA A 238 2.54 -13.52 7.26
CA ALA A 238 1.97 -14.85 7.45
C ALA A 238 2.09 -15.66 6.16
N GLY A 239 2.19 -16.99 6.27
CA GLY A 239 2.21 -17.90 5.14
C GLY A 239 3.33 -18.95 5.17
N ASP A 240 4.05 -19.12 4.05
CA ASP A 240 5.05 -20.18 3.86
C ASP A 240 6.10 -20.22 4.99
N ALA A 241 6.11 -21.32 5.74
CA ALA A 241 6.97 -21.50 6.91
C ALA A 241 8.47 -21.43 6.56
N GLY A 242 8.86 -21.89 5.37
CA GLY A 242 10.25 -21.85 4.90
C GLY A 242 10.71 -20.43 4.60
N ALA A 243 9.88 -19.65 3.92
CA ALA A 243 10.13 -18.25 3.60
C ALA A 243 10.18 -17.39 4.89
N LEU A 244 9.25 -17.64 5.84
CA LEU A 244 9.24 -16.93 7.12
C LEU A 244 10.43 -17.31 8.01
N ALA A 245 10.87 -18.55 8.00
CA ALA A 245 12.09 -18.95 8.69
C ALA A 245 13.34 -18.28 8.08
N ALA A 246 13.39 -18.09 6.75
CA ALA A 246 14.46 -17.34 6.10
C ALA A 246 14.42 -15.86 6.50
N LEU A 247 13.24 -15.23 6.46
CA LEU A 247 13.03 -13.86 6.90
C LEU A 247 13.44 -13.64 8.37
N ALA A 248 13.07 -14.57 9.25
CA ALA A 248 13.44 -14.50 10.68
C ALA A 248 14.97 -14.48 10.89
N ARG A 249 15.74 -15.24 10.07
CA ARG A 249 17.21 -15.21 10.12
C ARG A 249 17.78 -13.85 9.72
N VAL A 250 17.25 -13.22 8.68
CA VAL A 250 17.66 -11.85 8.27
C VAL A 250 17.32 -10.86 9.39
N LYS A 251 16.10 -10.90 9.92
CA LYS A 251 15.68 -10.01 11.02
C LYS A 251 16.53 -10.20 12.28
N GLY A 252 16.87 -11.41 12.63
CA GLY A 252 17.75 -11.69 13.77
C GLY A 252 19.15 -11.09 13.63
N ALA A 253 19.62 -10.85 12.41
CA ALA A 253 20.91 -10.24 12.15
C ALA A 253 20.83 -8.69 12.00
N VAL A 254 19.65 -8.13 11.69
CA VAL A 254 19.52 -6.71 11.30
C VAL A 254 18.77 -5.89 12.34
N ASP A 255 17.56 -6.29 12.75
CA ASP A 255 16.63 -5.41 13.47
C ASP A 255 15.76 -6.09 14.53
N PHE A 256 15.82 -7.41 14.67
CA PHE A 256 14.96 -8.20 15.58
C PHE A 256 13.45 -7.98 15.30
N HIS A 257 12.73 -7.44 16.27
CA HIS A 257 11.27 -7.26 16.26
C HIS A 257 10.88 -5.88 16.79
N PRO A 258 9.65 -5.40 16.55
CA PRO A 258 9.16 -4.16 17.12
C PRO A 258 9.24 -4.16 18.66
N TYR A 259 9.35 -2.99 19.26
CA TYR A 259 9.24 -2.81 20.71
C TYR A 259 8.02 -3.55 21.29
N LEU A 260 8.20 -4.30 22.38
CA LEU A 260 7.14 -5.16 22.94
C LEU A 260 5.86 -4.39 23.31
N GLY A 261 5.99 -3.13 23.73
CA GLY A 261 4.83 -2.28 24.02
C GLY A 261 3.99 -1.99 22.76
N ILE A 262 4.65 -1.79 21.63
CA ILE A 262 3.96 -1.62 20.34
C ILE A 262 3.29 -2.93 19.91
N GLN A 263 3.95 -4.08 20.16
CA GLN A 263 3.37 -5.39 19.87
C GLN A 263 2.12 -5.68 20.73
N LYS A 264 2.13 -5.31 22.02
CA LYS A 264 0.96 -5.40 22.91
C LYS A 264 -0.20 -4.55 22.37
N ALA A 265 0.06 -3.30 21.97
CA ALA A 265 -0.95 -2.43 21.36
C ALA A 265 -1.51 -3.01 20.05
N ALA A 266 -0.63 -3.58 19.21
CA ALA A 266 -1.04 -4.24 17.96
C ALA A 266 -1.89 -5.49 18.21
N ALA A 267 -1.53 -6.32 19.19
CA ALA A 267 -2.31 -7.49 19.57
C ALA A 267 -3.72 -7.13 20.06
N VAL A 268 -3.84 -6.10 20.91
CA VAL A 268 -5.14 -5.57 21.34
C VAL A 268 -5.94 -5.08 20.12
N THR A 269 -5.30 -4.36 19.20
CA THR A 269 -5.95 -3.82 18.00
C THR A 269 -6.53 -4.92 17.11
N LEU A 270 -5.79 -6.01 16.89
CA LEU A 270 -6.25 -7.15 16.09
C LEU A 270 -7.40 -7.92 16.73
N GLY A 271 -7.55 -7.83 18.06
CA GLY A 271 -8.66 -8.43 18.81
C GLY A 271 -9.91 -7.55 18.90
N LEU A 272 -9.89 -6.33 18.34
CA LEU A 272 -11.06 -5.44 18.40
C LEU A 272 -12.19 -5.92 17.48
N PRO A 273 -13.46 -5.61 17.84
CA PRO A 273 -14.60 -5.93 16.98
C PRO A 273 -14.48 -5.32 15.57
N ASP A 274 -14.94 -6.04 14.55
CA ASP A 274 -14.94 -5.62 13.14
C ASP A 274 -15.58 -4.24 12.89
N GLU A 275 -16.56 -3.85 13.72
CA GLU A 275 -17.23 -2.56 13.61
C GLU A 275 -16.27 -1.36 13.74
N LEU A 276 -15.20 -1.50 14.51
CA LEU A 276 -14.20 -0.44 14.67
C LEU A 276 -13.34 -0.28 13.41
N GLY A 277 -12.92 -1.38 12.78
CA GLY A 277 -12.26 -1.35 11.48
C GLY A 277 -13.17 -0.74 10.41
N ARG A 278 -14.43 -1.11 10.38
CA ARG A 278 -15.44 -0.55 9.46
C ARG A 278 -15.72 0.93 9.72
N ALA A 279 -15.63 1.39 10.97
CA ALA A 279 -15.79 2.81 11.26
C ALA A 279 -14.73 3.65 10.55
N GLY A 280 -13.47 3.23 10.57
CA GLY A 280 -12.40 3.85 9.81
C GLY A 280 -12.67 3.81 8.29
N ALA A 281 -13.08 2.66 7.75
CA ALA A 281 -13.40 2.52 6.33
C ALA A 281 -14.53 3.47 5.88
N ARG A 282 -15.59 3.66 6.70
CA ARG A 282 -16.68 4.60 6.40
C ARG A 282 -16.22 6.05 6.24
N VAL A 283 -15.19 6.47 6.96
CA VAL A 283 -14.61 7.82 6.78
C VAL A 283 -14.02 7.96 5.37
N PHE A 284 -13.25 6.98 4.92
CA PHE A 284 -12.69 6.99 3.56
C PHE A 284 -13.76 6.81 2.49
N GLU A 285 -14.79 6.03 2.76
CA GLU A 285 -15.94 5.86 1.86
C GLU A 285 -16.66 7.20 1.62
N ALA A 286 -16.99 7.94 2.68
CA ALA A 286 -17.61 9.26 2.57
C ALA A 286 -16.72 10.27 1.81
N ARG A 287 -15.42 10.22 2.02
CA ARG A 287 -14.44 11.04 1.30
C ARG A 287 -14.37 10.70 -0.19
N ARG A 288 -14.38 9.40 -0.52
CA ARG A 288 -14.49 8.91 -1.90
C ARG A 288 -15.76 9.43 -2.56
N ASP A 289 -16.89 9.31 -1.88
CA ASP A 289 -18.21 9.68 -2.40
C ASP A 289 -18.35 11.19 -2.64
N ALA A 290 -17.55 12.00 -1.95
CA ALA A 290 -17.46 13.44 -2.20
C ALA A 290 -16.50 13.77 -3.36
N LEU A 291 -15.31 13.16 -3.38
CA LEU A 291 -14.26 13.52 -4.35
C LEU A 291 -14.58 13.00 -5.76
N VAL A 292 -15.00 11.72 -5.89
CA VAL A 292 -15.13 11.09 -7.20
C VAL A 292 -16.14 11.80 -8.10
N PRO A 293 -17.36 12.16 -7.65
CA PRO A 293 -18.28 12.97 -8.46
C PRO A 293 -17.67 14.31 -8.88
N ALA A 294 -17.02 15.01 -7.95
CA ALA A 294 -16.42 16.31 -8.25
C ALA A 294 -15.31 16.25 -9.31
N LEU A 295 -14.53 15.16 -9.36
CA LEU A 295 -13.56 14.92 -10.44
C LEU A 295 -14.24 14.56 -11.76
N ARG A 296 -15.32 13.78 -11.73
CA ARG A 296 -16.09 13.44 -12.94
C ARG A 296 -16.76 14.67 -13.56
N ASP A 297 -17.21 15.63 -12.74
CA ASP A 297 -17.77 16.90 -13.20
C ASP A 297 -16.72 17.75 -13.94
N LEU A 298 -15.42 17.52 -13.70
CA LEU A 298 -14.32 18.10 -14.48
C LEU A 298 -14.06 17.38 -15.81
N GLY A 299 -14.79 16.30 -16.10
CA GLY A 299 -14.57 15.43 -17.26
C GLY A 299 -13.44 14.40 -17.05
N TRP A 300 -12.98 14.17 -15.83
CA TRP A 300 -11.94 13.18 -15.55
C TRP A 300 -12.53 11.78 -15.44
N GLU A 301 -11.78 10.79 -15.91
CA GLU A 301 -12.18 9.39 -15.82
C GLU A 301 -11.72 8.81 -14.48
N VAL A 302 -12.66 8.53 -13.59
CA VAL A 302 -12.38 7.95 -12.27
C VAL A 302 -13.32 6.80 -12.02
N ALA A 303 -12.77 5.59 -11.87
CA ALA A 303 -13.53 4.46 -11.34
C ALA A 303 -13.93 4.74 -9.88
N LEU A 304 -15.12 4.31 -9.47
CA LEU A 304 -15.49 4.42 -8.05
C LEU A 304 -14.72 3.36 -7.25
N PRO A 305 -13.78 3.75 -6.36
CA PRO A 305 -13.02 2.78 -5.59
C PRO A 305 -13.92 1.92 -4.69
N GLN A 306 -13.70 0.61 -4.70
CA GLN A 306 -14.37 -0.32 -3.79
C GLN A 306 -13.57 -0.55 -2.51
N ALA A 307 -12.33 -0.05 -2.46
CA ALA A 307 -11.42 -0.23 -1.34
C ALA A 307 -10.26 0.77 -1.40
N SER A 308 -9.39 0.73 -0.41
CA SER A 308 -8.19 1.54 -0.20
C SER A 308 -8.48 2.98 0.22
N MET A 309 -7.46 3.80 0.34
CA MET A 309 -7.57 5.21 0.72
C MET A 309 -7.18 6.14 -0.44
N TYR A 310 -7.35 5.68 -1.69
CA TYR A 310 -6.96 6.44 -2.87
C TYR A 310 -8.09 6.54 -3.89
N ALA A 311 -8.00 7.58 -4.74
CA ALA A 311 -8.69 7.63 -6.03
C ALA A 311 -7.63 7.79 -7.12
N TRP A 312 -7.78 7.02 -8.20
CA TRP A 312 -6.91 7.02 -9.36
C TRP A 312 -7.67 7.60 -10.54
N ALA A 313 -7.25 8.79 -10.95
CA ALA A 313 -7.97 9.58 -11.94
C ALA A 313 -7.16 9.75 -13.22
N ARG A 314 -7.75 9.41 -14.35
CA ARG A 314 -7.22 9.75 -15.68
C ARG A 314 -7.64 11.17 -16.04
N VAL A 315 -6.65 12.01 -16.36
CA VAL A 315 -6.88 13.38 -16.77
C VAL A 315 -6.86 13.45 -18.30
N PRO A 316 -7.96 13.87 -18.97
CA PRO A 316 -7.99 13.92 -20.42
C PRO A 316 -6.89 14.82 -21.01
N GLY A 317 -6.14 14.30 -21.98
CA GLY A 317 -5.06 15.02 -22.64
C GLY A 317 -3.76 15.15 -21.84
N LEU A 318 -3.68 14.56 -20.66
CA LEU A 318 -2.48 14.59 -19.84
C LEU A 318 -1.39 13.67 -20.42
N THR A 319 -0.22 14.25 -20.72
CA THR A 319 0.96 13.55 -21.27
C THR A 319 2.22 13.72 -20.40
N ASP A 320 2.17 14.61 -19.40
CA ASP A 320 3.22 14.79 -18.38
C ASP A 320 2.56 15.00 -17.02
N SER A 321 2.34 13.92 -16.29
CA SER A 321 1.70 13.95 -14.99
C SER A 321 2.57 14.61 -13.92
N VAL A 322 3.91 14.63 -14.08
CA VAL A 322 4.82 15.28 -13.13
C VAL A 322 4.71 16.80 -13.27
N ALA A 323 4.82 17.32 -14.48
CA ALA A 323 4.66 18.76 -14.73
C ALA A 323 3.27 19.26 -14.30
N PHE A 324 2.21 18.48 -14.57
CA PHE A 324 0.86 18.78 -14.10
C PHE A 324 0.79 18.89 -12.57
N ALA A 325 1.29 17.88 -11.85
CA ALA A 325 1.22 17.86 -10.39
C ALA A 325 2.01 19.00 -9.74
N VAL A 326 3.18 19.33 -10.28
CA VAL A 326 3.98 20.49 -9.84
C VAL A 326 3.21 21.78 -10.07
N ARG A 327 2.69 22.01 -11.28
CA ARG A 327 1.90 23.20 -11.63
C ARG A 327 0.66 23.32 -10.75
N ALA A 328 -0.09 22.23 -10.56
CA ALA A 328 -1.27 22.20 -9.70
C ALA A 328 -0.92 22.66 -8.27
N ALA A 329 0.15 22.11 -7.69
CA ALA A 329 0.60 22.53 -6.37
C ALA A 329 0.97 24.02 -6.31
N GLU A 330 1.72 24.52 -7.29
CA GLU A 330 2.22 25.90 -7.31
C GLU A 330 1.15 26.96 -7.58
N THR A 331 0.17 26.66 -8.44
CA THR A 331 -0.84 27.63 -8.88
C THR A 331 -2.14 27.56 -8.09
N THR A 332 -2.49 26.39 -7.55
CA THR A 332 -3.76 26.19 -6.84
C THR A 332 -3.59 25.79 -5.37
N GLY A 333 -2.38 25.47 -4.95
CA GLY A 333 -2.11 24.93 -3.63
C GLY A 333 -2.54 23.45 -3.47
N VAL A 334 -2.99 22.77 -4.52
CA VAL A 334 -3.42 21.36 -4.42
C VAL A 334 -2.29 20.43 -4.85
N ALA A 335 -1.77 19.65 -3.91
CA ALA A 335 -0.75 18.65 -4.17
C ALA A 335 -1.37 17.26 -4.37
N VAL A 336 -1.11 16.64 -5.51
CA VAL A 336 -1.51 15.26 -5.87
C VAL A 336 -0.28 14.45 -6.23
N SER A 337 -0.36 13.11 -6.22
CA SER A 337 0.75 12.31 -6.72
C SER A 337 0.62 12.12 -8.23
N PRO A 338 1.65 12.47 -9.02
CA PRO A 338 1.65 12.22 -10.46
C PRO A 338 1.72 10.72 -10.73
N GLY A 339 1.00 10.27 -11.73
CA GLY A 339 0.92 8.84 -12.04
C GLY A 339 2.25 8.24 -12.47
N ARG A 340 3.09 9.01 -13.17
CA ARG A 340 4.45 8.61 -13.55
C ARG A 340 5.33 8.18 -12.37
N ALA A 341 5.06 8.71 -11.16
CA ALA A 341 5.78 8.30 -9.95
C ALA A 341 5.55 6.83 -9.57
N PHE A 342 4.50 6.21 -10.09
CA PHE A 342 4.14 4.80 -9.80
C PHE A 342 4.58 3.83 -10.91
N GLY A 343 5.12 4.33 -12.00
CA GLY A 343 5.57 3.54 -13.14
C GLY A 343 5.20 4.18 -14.49
N GLU A 344 5.64 3.56 -15.57
CA GLU A 344 5.40 4.10 -16.92
C GLU A 344 3.92 4.06 -17.30
N ARG A 345 3.21 3.02 -16.89
CA ARG A 345 1.77 2.86 -17.12
C ARG A 345 0.90 3.77 -16.27
N GLY A 346 1.52 4.48 -15.31
CA GLY A 346 0.87 5.54 -14.55
C GLY A 346 0.75 6.87 -15.28
N GLU A 347 1.45 7.06 -16.43
CA GLU A 347 1.35 8.31 -17.17
C GLU A 347 -0.09 8.56 -17.67
N GLY A 348 -0.50 9.83 -17.66
CA GLY A 348 -1.89 10.22 -17.94
C GLY A 348 -2.83 10.18 -16.73
N PHE A 349 -2.35 9.67 -15.58
CA PHE A 349 -3.12 9.57 -14.34
C PHE A 349 -2.54 10.44 -13.23
N VAL A 350 -3.38 10.71 -12.23
CA VAL A 350 -2.99 11.27 -10.92
C VAL A 350 -3.66 10.48 -9.80
N ARG A 351 -2.93 10.31 -8.68
CA ARG A 351 -3.47 9.68 -7.48
C ARG A 351 -3.82 10.72 -6.43
N PHE A 352 -5.01 10.59 -5.87
CA PHE A 352 -5.51 11.34 -4.72
C PHE A 352 -5.49 10.46 -3.49
N ALA A 353 -4.93 10.94 -2.39
CA ALA A 353 -5.12 10.34 -1.08
C ALA A 353 -6.36 10.94 -0.41
N LEU A 354 -7.25 10.09 0.08
CA LEU A 354 -8.52 10.47 0.72
C LEU A 354 -8.30 10.84 2.20
N VAL A 355 -7.34 11.75 2.45
CA VAL A 355 -6.85 12.08 3.81
C VAL A 355 -7.29 13.47 4.30
N GLN A 356 -8.29 14.05 3.63
CA GLN A 356 -8.87 15.33 4.00
C GLN A 356 -10.39 15.20 4.14
N PRO A 357 -11.06 16.08 4.88
CA PRO A 357 -12.52 16.12 4.98
C PRO A 357 -13.20 16.25 3.60
N PRO A 358 -14.44 15.74 3.44
CA PRO A 358 -15.16 15.75 2.17
C PRO A 358 -15.22 17.13 1.50
N GLU A 359 -15.50 18.18 2.25
CA GLU A 359 -15.60 19.57 1.75
C GLU A 359 -14.25 20.08 1.23
N VAL A 360 -13.13 19.69 1.86
CA VAL A 360 -11.78 20.06 1.42
C VAL A 360 -11.41 19.31 0.13
N LEU A 361 -11.83 18.06 -0.01
CA LEU A 361 -11.63 17.27 -1.23
C LEU A 361 -12.41 17.86 -2.43
N VAL A 362 -13.65 18.29 -2.21
CA VAL A 362 -14.45 18.97 -3.26
C VAL A 362 -13.80 20.30 -3.64
N GLU A 363 -13.32 21.08 -2.67
CA GLU A 363 -12.59 22.32 -2.94
C GLU A 363 -11.30 22.06 -3.71
N ALA A 364 -10.56 21.00 -3.39
CA ALA A 364 -9.37 20.60 -4.15
C ALA A 364 -9.72 20.28 -5.62
N ALA A 365 -10.79 19.52 -5.88
CA ALA A 365 -11.27 19.24 -7.23
C ALA A 365 -11.63 20.55 -7.97
N ARG A 366 -12.37 21.45 -7.33
CA ARG A 366 -12.73 22.76 -7.90
C ARG A 366 -11.50 23.57 -8.31
N ARG A 367 -10.47 23.63 -7.47
CA ARG A 367 -9.22 24.33 -7.77
C ARG A 367 -8.47 23.68 -8.94
N LEU A 368 -8.42 22.35 -8.99
CA LEU A 368 -7.77 21.61 -10.07
C LEU A 368 -8.46 21.82 -11.42
N GLY A 369 -9.76 22.10 -11.43
CA GLY A 369 -10.50 22.46 -12.65
C GLY A 369 -9.96 23.68 -13.39
N THR A 370 -9.24 24.58 -12.70
CA THR A 370 -8.59 25.73 -13.35
C THR A 370 -7.34 25.32 -14.13
N VAL A 371 -6.59 24.34 -13.64
CA VAL A 371 -5.36 23.85 -14.28
C VAL A 371 -5.68 22.92 -15.46
N SER A 372 -6.71 22.07 -15.33
CA SER A 372 -7.08 21.10 -16.38
C SER A 372 -7.62 21.75 -17.65
N ARG A 373 -8.22 22.93 -17.56
CA ARG A 373 -8.72 23.68 -18.71
C ARG A 373 -7.63 24.21 -19.64
N ASP A 374 -6.43 24.40 -19.08
CA ASP A 374 -5.29 25.01 -19.79
C ASP A 374 -4.35 23.95 -20.41
N LEU A 375 -4.57 22.64 -20.14
CA LEU A 375 -3.72 21.56 -20.62
C LEU A 375 -3.51 21.49 -22.13
N PRO A 376 -4.52 21.73 -23.01
CA PRO A 376 -4.33 21.65 -24.47
C PRO A 376 -3.51 22.81 -25.06
N ALA A 377 -3.49 23.97 -24.41
CA ALA A 377 -2.88 25.20 -24.96
C ALA A 377 -1.43 25.41 -24.55
N ASP A 378 -1.04 24.96 -23.34
CA ASP A 378 0.28 25.23 -22.77
C ASP A 378 1.33 24.16 -23.07
N LEU A 379 0.94 22.88 -23.20
CA LEU A 379 1.87 21.81 -23.52
C LEU A 379 2.47 21.98 -24.93
N ALA A 380 1.68 22.48 -25.87
CA ALA A 380 2.16 22.79 -27.22
C ALA A 380 3.17 23.95 -27.24
N ARG A 381 3.19 24.84 -26.23
CA ARG A 381 4.13 25.96 -26.14
C ARG A 381 5.45 25.62 -25.44
N GLN A 382 5.51 24.55 -24.64
CA GLN A 382 6.72 24.11 -23.96
C GLN A 382 7.51 23.08 -24.76
N LEU A 383 6.91 22.50 -25.81
CA LEU A 383 7.55 21.55 -26.72
C LEU A 383 7.97 22.17 -28.05
N ALA A 384 7.71 23.46 -28.26
CA ALA A 384 8.19 24.29 -29.38
C ALA A 384 9.34 25.18 -28.93
#